data_1a2db5b79bb7fe72fe1f94b1152930c5
#
_entry.id   1a2db5b79bb7fe72fe1f94b1152930c5
#
_cell.length_a   1.000
_cell.length_b   1.000
_cell.length_c   1.000
_cell.angle_alpha   90.00
_cell.angle_beta   90.00
_cell.angle_gamma   90.00
#
_symmetry.space_group_name_H-M   'P 1'
#
loop_
_entity.id
_entity.type
_entity.pdbx_description
1 polymer ?
#
loop_
_entity_poly.entity_id
_entity_poly.type
_entity_poly.pdbx_seq_one_letter_code
_entity_poly.pdbx_strand_id
1 'polypeptide(L)'
;MKLLVIHGPNLDLLGEREVDIYGKFTLDDINSSLNTLASKLGVELDIVQLAGEGDIVKKVGSAKKDGFSAIIINPGAYTHYSIAIRDAVAAVSVPTVEVHLSNIYAREEFRHTSVIAAVARGQVSGFGMNSYLLGLQAAVALIK
;
A
#
# COMPACT_ATOMS: atom_id res chain seq x y z
N MET A 1 13.19 9.56 -9.48
CA MET A 1 11.73 9.49 -9.33
C MET A 1 11.38 9.19 -7.88
N LYS A 2 10.32 9.78 -7.39
CA LYS A 2 9.90 9.64 -6.00
C LYS A 2 8.54 8.94 -5.94
N LEU A 3 8.44 7.89 -5.14
CA LEU A 3 7.23 7.11 -4.95
C LEU A 3 6.70 7.28 -3.52
N LEU A 4 5.39 7.23 -3.38
CA LEU A 4 4.71 7.33 -2.09
C LEU A 4 4.28 5.94 -1.62
N VAL A 5 4.63 5.59 -0.39
CA VAL A 5 4.14 4.38 0.27
C VAL A 5 3.20 4.80 1.39
N ILE A 6 1.99 4.32 1.37
CA ILE A 6 0.99 4.58 2.41
C ILE A 6 0.66 3.29 3.13
N HIS A 7 0.95 3.27 4.44
CA HIS A 7 0.49 2.23 5.34
C HIS A 7 -0.79 2.70 6.02
N GLY A 8 -1.84 1.94 5.88
CA GLY A 8 -3.15 2.21 6.48
C GLY A 8 -3.24 1.86 7.96
N PRO A 9 -4.46 1.76 8.50
CA PRO A 9 -4.69 1.57 9.92
C PRO A 9 -4.16 0.22 10.43
N ASN A 10 -3.71 0.23 11.68
CA ASN A 10 -3.24 -0.94 12.44
C ASN A 10 -1.91 -1.54 11.96
N LEU A 11 -1.30 -1.00 10.90
CA LEU A 11 -0.01 -1.50 10.43
C LEU A 11 1.15 -1.10 11.35
N ASP A 12 0.97 -0.06 12.14
CA ASP A 12 1.89 0.31 13.21
C ASP A 12 1.95 -0.72 14.35
N LEU A 13 0.95 -1.61 14.43
CA LEU A 13 0.89 -2.68 15.45
C LEU A 13 1.50 -4.01 14.96
N LEU A 14 2.11 -4.04 13.77
CA LEU A 14 2.74 -5.25 13.26
C LEU A 14 3.85 -5.73 14.22
N GLY A 15 3.95 -7.06 14.33
CA GLY A 15 4.82 -7.72 15.30
C GLY A 15 4.13 -8.02 16.63
N GLU A 16 3.05 -7.29 16.95
CA GLU A 16 2.27 -7.45 18.19
C GLU A 16 0.89 -8.06 17.96
N ARG A 17 0.33 -7.86 16.74
CA ARG A 17 -1.02 -8.33 16.41
C ARG A 17 -0.97 -9.59 15.56
N GLU A 18 -1.92 -10.49 15.77
CA GLU A 18 -2.27 -11.65 14.91
C GLU A 18 -1.09 -12.18 14.06
N VAL A 19 -0.01 -12.59 14.73
CA VAL A 19 1.25 -13.00 14.10
C VAL A 19 1.04 -14.12 13.07
N ASP A 20 0.07 -15.00 13.29
CA ASP A 20 -0.25 -16.09 12.36
C ASP A 20 -0.81 -15.59 11.02
N ILE A 21 -1.40 -14.39 11.00
CA ILE A 21 -1.98 -13.80 9.80
C ILE A 21 -0.99 -12.85 9.11
N TYR A 22 -0.34 -11.97 9.90
CA TYR A 22 0.46 -10.86 9.35
C TYR A 22 1.97 -11.11 9.42
N GLY A 23 2.44 -12.10 10.19
CA GLY A 23 3.84 -12.39 10.40
C GLY A 23 4.44 -11.68 11.62
N LYS A 24 5.71 -11.94 11.90
CA LYS A 24 6.42 -11.43 13.07
C LYS A 24 7.17 -10.13 12.84
N PHE A 25 7.34 -9.71 11.59
CA PHE A 25 8.05 -8.49 11.28
C PHE A 25 7.25 -7.25 11.70
N THR A 26 7.97 -6.17 11.94
CA THR A 26 7.39 -4.87 12.31
C THR A 26 7.26 -3.97 11.08
N LEU A 27 6.57 -2.84 11.24
CA LEU A 27 6.50 -1.82 10.19
C LEU A 27 7.90 -1.28 9.85
N ASP A 28 8.78 -1.12 10.85
CA ASP A 28 10.15 -0.68 10.62
C ASP A 28 10.92 -1.67 9.76
N ASP A 29 10.70 -2.97 9.95
CA ASP A 29 11.33 -4.01 9.11
C ASP A 29 10.88 -3.87 7.65
N ILE A 30 9.59 -3.62 7.42
CA ILE A 30 9.04 -3.39 6.09
C ILE A 30 9.69 -2.15 5.47
N ASN A 31 9.73 -1.05 6.21
CA ASN A 31 10.28 0.22 5.72
C ASN A 31 11.77 0.08 5.36
N SER A 32 12.54 -0.61 6.19
CA SER A 32 13.96 -0.87 5.90
C SER A 32 14.15 -1.68 4.63
N SER A 33 13.35 -2.73 4.45
CA SER A 33 13.42 -3.57 3.25
C SER A 33 13.02 -2.80 2.00
N LEU A 34 11.98 -1.98 2.10
CA LEU A 34 11.53 -1.11 1.00
C LEU A 34 12.62 -0.12 0.59
N ASN A 35 13.25 0.55 1.56
CA ASN A 35 14.31 1.52 1.26
C ASN A 35 15.53 0.85 0.64
N THR A 36 15.89 -0.35 1.09
CA THR A 36 16.98 -1.12 0.50
C THR A 36 16.68 -1.45 -0.97
N LEU A 37 15.47 -1.94 -1.25
CA LEU A 37 15.09 -2.25 -2.62
C LEU A 37 14.99 -1.00 -3.49
N ALA A 38 14.43 0.09 -2.96
CA ALA A 38 14.31 1.36 -3.67
C ALA A 38 15.67 1.88 -4.13
N SER A 39 16.68 1.78 -3.27
CA SER A 39 18.06 2.16 -3.62
C SER A 39 18.58 1.35 -4.80
N LYS A 40 18.33 0.05 -4.80
CA LYS A 40 18.71 -0.83 -5.92
C LYS A 40 17.98 -0.50 -7.21
N LEU A 41 16.73 -0.05 -7.11
CA LEU A 41 15.91 0.31 -8.26
C LEU A 41 16.12 1.76 -8.71
N GLY A 42 16.90 2.54 -7.99
CA GLY A 42 17.20 3.93 -8.32
C GLY A 42 16.04 4.89 -8.13
N VAL A 43 15.19 4.63 -7.12
CA VAL A 43 14.05 5.49 -6.78
C VAL A 43 14.11 5.90 -5.31
N GLU A 44 13.44 7.01 -4.99
CA GLU A 44 13.28 7.49 -3.62
C GLU A 44 11.87 7.17 -3.12
N LEU A 45 11.75 6.90 -1.84
CA LEU A 45 10.46 6.65 -1.19
C LEU A 45 10.16 7.69 -0.11
N ASP A 46 8.93 8.19 -0.12
CA ASP A 46 8.30 8.79 1.04
C ASP A 46 7.35 7.76 1.62
N ILE A 47 7.54 7.40 2.87
CA ILE A 47 6.76 6.37 3.56
C ILE A 47 5.99 7.01 4.69
N VAL A 48 4.66 6.85 4.69
CA VAL A 48 3.79 7.37 5.75
C VAL A 48 2.87 6.27 6.26
N GLN A 49 2.51 6.36 7.55
CA GLN A 49 1.47 5.53 8.15
C GLN A 49 0.32 6.45 8.56
N LEU A 50 -0.88 6.15 8.10
CA LEU A 50 -2.07 6.96 8.34
C LEU A 50 -3.22 6.05 8.77
N ALA A 51 -3.83 6.34 9.92
CA ALA A 51 -4.95 5.57 10.45
C ALA A 51 -6.31 6.10 9.98
N GLY A 52 -6.41 7.40 9.70
CA GLY A 52 -7.67 8.04 9.36
C GLY A 52 -7.98 7.95 7.86
N GLU A 53 -9.22 7.59 7.53
CA GLU A 53 -9.67 7.53 6.15
C GLU A 53 -9.49 8.87 5.43
N GLY A 54 -9.87 9.98 6.09
CA GLY A 54 -9.73 11.31 5.52
C GLY A 54 -8.28 11.72 5.27
N ASP A 55 -7.37 11.30 6.13
CA ASP A 55 -5.94 11.58 5.97
C ASP A 55 -5.37 10.84 4.76
N ILE A 56 -5.81 9.59 4.56
CA ILE A 56 -5.42 8.81 3.39
C ILE A 56 -5.95 9.46 2.11
N VAL A 57 -7.23 9.87 2.10
CA VAL A 57 -7.83 10.56 0.96
C VAL A 57 -7.05 11.82 0.59
N LYS A 58 -6.68 12.64 1.59
CA LYS A 58 -5.89 13.85 1.34
C LYS A 58 -4.51 13.53 0.78
N LYS A 59 -3.84 12.53 1.35
CA LYS A 59 -2.48 12.16 0.93
C LYS A 59 -2.47 11.64 -0.50
N VAL A 60 -3.42 10.78 -0.86
CA VAL A 60 -3.59 10.28 -2.23
C VAL A 60 -3.92 11.45 -3.16
N GLY A 61 -4.88 12.30 -2.78
CA GLY A 61 -5.34 13.39 -3.63
C GLY A 61 -4.26 14.42 -3.97
N SER A 62 -3.30 14.62 -3.08
CA SER A 62 -2.19 15.57 -3.30
C SER A 62 -0.98 14.94 -3.99
N ALA A 63 -0.96 13.65 -4.21
CA ALA A 63 0.25 12.93 -4.63
C ALA A 63 0.84 13.46 -5.94
N LYS A 64 0.01 13.77 -6.93
CA LYS A 64 0.48 14.33 -8.20
C LYS A 64 1.12 15.71 -8.02
N LYS A 65 0.46 16.58 -7.27
CA LYS A 65 0.95 17.93 -6.95
C LYS A 65 2.26 17.86 -6.17
N ASP A 66 2.39 16.88 -5.27
CA ASP A 66 3.59 16.70 -4.46
C ASP A 66 4.74 16.03 -5.21
N GLY A 67 4.55 15.70 -6.48
CA GLY A 67 5.60 15.20 -7.34
C GLY A 67 5.84 13.70 -7.29
N PHE A 68 4.90 12.93 -6.77
CA PHE A 68 5.02 11.47 -6.75
C PHE A 68 4.70 10.86 -8.12
N SER A 69 5.54 9.93 -8.54
CA SER A 69 5.38 9.23 -9.83
C SER A 69 4.50 7.98 -9.72
N ALA A 70 4.42 7.39 -8.55
CA ALA A 70 3.56 6.24 -8.27
C ALA A 70 3.23 6.16 -6.79
N ILE A 71 2.18 5.39 -6.46
CA ILE A 71 1.74 5.13 -5.09
C ILE A 71 1.72 3.63 -4.86
N ILE A 72 2.27 3.19 -3.73
CA ILE A 72 2.06 1.84 -3.20
C ILE A 72 1.23 2.01 -1.93
N ILE A 73 0.04 1.41 -1.89
CA ILE A 73 -0.87 1.60 -0.78
C ILE A 73 -1.32 0.26 -0.18
N ASN A 74 -1.22 0.16 1.14
CA ASN A 74 -1.91 -0.87 1.91
C ASN A 74 -3.02 -0.18 2.69
N PRO A 75 -4.27 -0.20 2.20
CA PRO A 75 -5.37 0.51 2.85
C PRO A 75 -5.84 -0.14 4.15
N GLY A 76 -5.31 -1.32 4.50
CA GLY A 76 -5.83 -2.10 5.61
C GLY A 76 -7.28 -2.49 5.35
N ALA A 77 -8.08 -2.50 6.39
CA ALA A 77 -9.50 -2.86 6.28
C ALA A 77 -10.33 -1.90 5.43
N TYR A 78 -9.87 -0.68 5.22
CA TYR A 78 -10.57 0.27 4.34
C TYR A 78 -10.71 -0.26 2.91
N THR A 79 -9.86 -1.17 2.47
CA THR A 79 -9.92 -1.75 1.14
C THR A 79 -11.25 -2.44 0.85
N HIS A 80 -11.94 -2.90 1.91
CA HIS A 80 -13.17 -3.66 1.76
C HIS A 80 -14.41 -2.78 1.59
N TYR A 81 -14.32 -1.47 1.92
CA TYR A 81 -15.52 -0.64 1.94
C TYR A 81 -15.32 0.87 1.69
N SER A 82 -14.09 1.37 1.66
CA SER A 82 -13.88 2.82 1.53
C SER A 82 -14.05 3.28 0.08
N ILE A 83 -15.23 3.76 -0.23
CA ILE A 83 -15.48 4.40 -1.53
C ILE A 83 -14.73 5.73 -1.61
N ALA A 84 -14.53 6.42 -0.49
CA ALA A 84 -13.78 7.68 -0.47
C ALA A 84 -12.32 7.50 -0.92
N ILE A 85 -11.63 6.46 -0.44
CA ILE A 85 -10.27 6.17 -0.87
C ILE A 85 -10.26 5.70 -2.33
N ARG A 86 -11.22 4.86 -2.72
CA ARG A 86 -11.38 4.44 -4.11
C ARG A 86 -11.47 5.65 -5.04
N ASP A 87 -12.30 6.62 -4.71
CA ASP A 87 -12.51 7.80 -5.54
C ASP A 87 -11.25 8.67 -5.61
N ALA A 88 -10.51 8.79 -4.51
CA ALA A 88 -9.25 9.52 -4.50
C ALA A 88 -8.20 8.88 -5.43
N VAL A 89 -8.08 7.56 -5.37
CA VAL A 89 -7.17 6.81 -6.26
C VAL A 89 -7.56 6.99 -7.72
N ALA A 90 -8.86 6.91 -8.03
CA ALA A 90 -9.36 7.10 -9.39
C ALA A 90 -9.10 8.52 -9.92
N ALA A 91 -9.19 9.53 -9.04
CA ALA A 91 -9.10 10.94 -9.43
C ALA A 91 -7.67 11.44 -9.61
N VAL A 92 -6.70 10.91 -8.87
CA VAL A 92 -5.37 11.51 -8.78
C VAL A 92 -4.52 11.36 -10.04
N SER A 93 -4.81 10.40 -10.89
CA SER A 93 -4.05 10.09 -12.12
C SER A 93 -2.57 9.78 -11.86
N VAL A 94 -2.26 9.18 -10.73
CA VAL A 94 -0.94 8.65 -10.39
C VAL A 94 -1.06 7.13 -10.32
N PRO A 95 -0.24 6.35 -11.03
CA PRO A 95 -0.32 4.90 -10.98
C PRO A 95 -0.25 4.40 -9.54
N THR A 96 -1.20 3.58 -9.14
CA THR A 96 -1.32 3.07 -7.77
C THR A 96 -1.32 1.56 -7.78
N VAL A 97 -0.52 0.96 -6.90
CA VAL A 97 -0.48 -0.49 -6.66
C VAL A 97 -0.98 -0.74 -5.24
N GLU A 98 -2.00 -1.58 -5.12
CA GLU A 98 -2.54 -2.00 -3.82
C GLU A 98 -1.77 -3.22 -3.31
N VAL A 99 -1.39 -3.23 -2.03
CA VAL A 99 -0.71 -4.37 -1.43
C VAL A 99 -1.38 -4.78 -0.11
N HIS A 100 -1.35 -6.06 0.17
CA HIS A 100 -1.81 -6.66 1.42
C HIS A 100 -0.82 -7.73 1.87
N LEU A 101 -0.55 -7.79 3.17
CA LEU A 101 0.32 -8.82 3.76
C LEU A 101 -0.35 -10.18 3.70
N SER A 102 -1.64 -10.24 4.07
CA SER A 102 -2.40 -11.48 4.10
C SER A 102 -2.99 -11.80 2.73
N ASN A 103 -3.28 -13.09 2.53
CA ASN A 103 -4.16 -13.50 1.44
C ASN A 103 -5.60 -13.20 1.85
N ILE A 104 -6.17 -12.12 1.34
CA ILE A 104 -7.52 -11.66 1.71
C ILE A 104 -8.60 -12.70 1.38
N TYR A 105 -8.35 -13.54 0.38
CA TYR A 105 -9.31 -14.59 -0.03
C TYR A 105 -9.29 -15.82 0.89
N ALA A 106 -8.29 -15.95 1.76
CA ALA A 106 -8.21 -17.02 2.75
C ALA A 106 -8.75 -16.62 4.11
N ARG A 107 -9.34 -15.43 4.23
CA ARG A 107 -9.87 -14.87 5.48
C ARG A 107 -11.40 -14.85 5.45
N GLU A 108 -12.02 -14.10 6.35
CA GLU A 108 -13.48 -13.98 6.42
C GLU A 108 -14.05 -13.47 5.09
N GLU A 109 -15.26 -13.91 4.75
CA GLU A 109 -15.88 -13.60 3.46
C GLU A 109 -15.92 -12.09 3.16
N PHE A 110 -16.18 -11.26 4.18
CA PHE A 110 -16.25 -9.82 3.99
C PHE A 110 -14.91 -9.19 3.55
N ARG A 111 -13.80 -9.92 3.68
CA ARG A 111 -12.46 -9.46 3.25
C ARG A 111 -12.11 -9.87 1.83
N HIS A 112 -12.95 -10.64 1.16
CA HIS A 112 -12.64 -11.16 -0.16
C HIS A 112 -12.73 -10.10 -1.26
N THR A 113 -13.40 -8.96 -0.99
CA THR A 113 -13.57 -7.89 -1.98
C THR A 113 -12.71 -6.69 -1.62
N SER A 114 -11.99 -6.18 -2.62
CA SER A 114 -11.34 -4.86 -2.55
C SER A 114 -12.09 -3.90 -3.46
N VAL A 115 -12.55 -2.78 -2.91
CA VAL A 115 -13.13 -1.70 -3.72
C VAL A 115 -12.05 -0.82 -4.34
N ILE A 116 -10.79 -0.99 -3.91
CA ILE A 116 -9.63 -0.24 -4.42
C ILE A 116 -9.04 -0.90 -5.65
N ALA A 117 -9.03 -2.23 -5.71
CA ALA A 117 -8.37 -2.99 -6.76
C ALA A 117 -8.81 -2.59 -8.17
N ALA A 118 -10.09 -2.29 -8.35
CA ALA A 118 -10.64 -1.93 -9.67
C ALA A 118 -10.10 -0.59 -10.20
N VAL A 119 -9.67 0.32 -9.33
CA VAL A 119 -9.12 1.63 -9.72
C VAL A 119 -7.61 1.70 -9.58
N ALA A 120 -6.99 0.70 -8.95
CA ALA A 120 -5.53 0.54 -8.93
C ALA A 120 -5.05 -0.08 -10.24
N ARG A 121 -3.76 0.03 -10.53
CA ARG A 121 -3.16 -0.60 -11.70
C ARG A 121 -2.96 -2.10 -11.48
N GLY A 122 -2.87 -2.54 -10.23
CA GLY A 122 -2.75 -3.92 -9.86
C GLY A 122 -2.79 -4.10 -8.35
N GLN A 123 -2.86 -5.35 -7.91
CA GLN A 123 -2.91 -5.73 -6.50
C GLN A 123 -1.96 -6.89 -6.24
N VAL A 124 -1.26 -6.85 -5.10
CA VAL A 124 -0.44 -7.96 -4.61
C VAL A 124 -0.92 -8.30 -3.21
N SER A 125 -1.30 -9.56 -3.00
CA SER A 125 -1.83 -10.04 -1.71
C SER A 125 -1.22 -11.38 -1.35
N GLY A 126 -0.98 -11.62 -0.05
CA GLY A 126 -0.74 -12.95 0.46
C GLY A 126 0.71 -13.36 0.65
N PHE A 127 1.67 -12.51 0.36
CA PHE A 127 3.10 -12.85 0.42
C PHE A 127 3.83 -12.20 1.60
N GLY A 128 3.08 -11.77 2.64
CA GLY A 128 3.66 -11.11 3.79
C GLY A 128 4.39 -9.84 3.39
N MET A 129 5.55 -9.60 3.97
CA MET A 129 6.37 -8.43 3.63
C MET A 129 6.75 -8.39 2.15
N ASN A 130 6.89 -9.55 1.50
CA ASN A 130 7.19 -9.61 0.06
C ASN A 130 6.10 -9.00 -0.80
N SER A 131 4.86 -8.90 -0.33
CA SER A 131 3.81 -8.20 -1.05
C SER A 131 4.19 -6.74 -1.31
N TYR A 132 4.80 -6.08 -0.33
CA TYR A 132 5.31 -4.72 -0.49
C TYR A 132 6.46 -4.64 -1.49
N LEU A 133 7.40 -5.56 -1.40
CA LEU A 133 8.56 -5.55 -2.29
C LEU A 133 8.16 -5.82 -3.74
N LEU A 134 7.25 -6.75 -3.95
CA LEU A 134 6.67 -7.02 -5.27
C LEU A 134 5.86 -5.82 -5.77
N GLY A 135 5.11 -5.17 -4.88
CA GLY A 135 4.36 -3.95 -5.20
C GLY A 135 5.27 -2.80 -5.63
N LEU A 136 6.39 -2.62 -4.95
CA LEU A 136 7.38 -1.61 -5.32
C LEU A 136 7.97 -1.90 -6.71
N GLN A 137 8.34 -3.15 -6.98
CA GLN A 137 8.84 -3.55 -8.29
C GLN A 137 7.81 -3.30 -9.38
N ALA A 138 6.54 -3.65 -9.12
CA ALA A 138 5.45 -3.39 -10.06
C ALA A 138 5.27 -1.89 -10.32
N ALA A 139 5.28 -1.07 -9.27
CA ALA A 139 5.13 0.38 -9.39
C ALA A 139 6.26 1.00 -10.23
N VAL A 140 7.51 0.58 -9.99
CA VAL A 140 8.66 1.05 -10.76
C VAL A 140 8.53 0.64 -12.24
N ALA A 141 8.07 -0.58 -12.51
CA ALA A 141 7.87 -1.04 -13.88
C ALA A 141 6.79 -0.24 -14.63
N LEU A 142 5.81 0.32 -13.91
CA LEU A 142 4.75 1.15 -14.50
C LEU A 142 5.25 2.53 -14.95
N ILE A 143 6.35 3.02 -14.38
CA ILE A 143 6.82 4.39 -14.59
C ILE A 143 8.19 4.47 -15.28
N LYS A 144 8.84 3.36 -15.46
CA LYS A 144 10.12 3.23 -16.20
C LYS A 144 9.95 2.45 -17.53
#